data_5516ed4bc9fd24bb9369ef5d87b2fd3c
#
_entry.id   5516ed4bc9fd24bb9369ef5d87b2fd3c
#
_cell.length_a   1.000
_cell.length_b   1.000
_cell.length_c   1.000
_cell.angle_alpha   90.00
_cell.angle_beta   90.00
_cell.angle_gamma   90.00
#
_symmetry.space_group_name_H-M   'P 1'
#
loop_
_entity.id
_entity.type
_entity.pdbx_description
1 polymer ?
#
loop_
_entity_poly.entity_id
_entity_poly.type
_entity_poly.pdbx_seq_one_letter_code
_entity_poly.pdbx_strand_id
1 'polypeptide(L)'
;MKPVISVIMLTAVLLGATSPCFGAVAIEGVAFEKTSRVGTNDLHLRGVGLLRYMYFIKAYVGALYMRPQDDAGQALAMTPRRLELQYFHAISAADFAEATTQKVKDNVSPETMASIQDRLKTFNALYRDVQPGDRYALTYLPGSGTELLLNGQSLGRIPGDDFAAAVFAIWLGPAPIDEDFRDTLLGVR
;
A
#
# COMPACT_ATOMS: atom_id res chain seq x y z
N MET A 1 70.93 8.98 -23.76
CA MET A 1 70.18 8.25 -22.72
C MET A 1 68.79 8.87 -22.67
N LYS A 2 67.76 8.18 -23.14
CA LYS A 2 66.33 8.63 -23.09
C LYS A 2 65.61 7.84 -22.01
N PRO A 3 64.85 8.47 -21.11
CA PRO A 3 64.06 7.72 -20.11
C PRO A 3 62.80 7.17 -20.73
N VAL A 4 62.53 5.87 -20.52
CA VAL A 4 61.31 5.19 -20.86
C VAL A 4 60.32 5.44 -19.71
N ILE A 5 59.23 6.19 -20.00
CA ILE A 5 58.13 6.40 -19.06
C ILE A 5 57.18 5.21 -19.21
N SER A 6 57.15 4.33 -18.19
CA SER A 6 56.18 3.23 -18.11
C SER A 6 54.85 3.76 -17.59
N VAL A 7 53.84 3.80 -18.49
CA VAL A 7 52.46 4.14 -18.09
C VAL A 7 51.77 2.87 -17.55
N ILE A 8 51.56 2.84 -16.25
CA ILE A 8 50.74 1.79 -15.58
C ILE A 8 49.28 2.17 -15.75
N MET A 9 48.59 1.43 -16.60
CA MET A 9 47.12 1.56 -16.80
C MET A 9 46.40 0.83 -15.67
N LEU A 10 45.85 1.60 -14.73
CA LEU A 10 45.06 1.08 -13.62
C LEU A 10 43.62 0.82 -14.11
N THR A 11 43.30 -0.45 -14.41
CA THR A 11 41.97 -0.87 -14.77
C THR A 11 41.10 -0.95 -13.50
N ALA A 12 40.24 0.03 -13.29
CA ALA A 12 39.22 -0.01 -12.23
C ALA A 12 38.10 -0.98 -12.64
N VAL A 13 38.05 -2.15 -12.00
CA VAL A 13 36.92 -3.09 -12.10
C VAL A 13 35.78 -2.53 -11.25
N LEU A 14 34.75 -1.94 -11.91
CA LEU A 14 33.48 -1.65 -11.24
C LEU A 14 32.77 -2.98 -10.94
N LEU A 15 32.88 -3.45 -9.67
CA LEU A 15 31.96 -4.46 -9.17
C LEU A 15 30.57 -3.81 -9.07
N GLY A 16 29.71 -4.07 -10.06
CA GLY A 16 28.30 -3.78 -9.97
C GLY A 16 27.68 -4.63 -8.86
N ALA A 17 27.28 -3.99 -7.77
CA ALA A 17 26.48 -4.64 -6.73
C ALA A 17 25.12 -5.01 -7.37
N THR A 18 24.96 -6.27 -7.80
CA THR A 18 23.65 -6.84 -8.13
C THR A 18 22.89 -7.02 -6.84
N SER A 19 21.99 -6.07 -6.53
CA SER A 19 20.97 -6.27 -5.49
C SER A 19 20.18 -7.53 -5.84
N PRO A 20 19.93 -8.47 -4.90
CA PRO A 20 19.11 -9.63 -5.16
C PRO A 20 17.70 -9.13 -5.51
N CYS A 21 17.31 -9.33 -6.75
CA CYS A 21 15.94 -9.12 -7.23
C CYS A 21 15.09 -10.23 -6.61
N PHE A 22 14.54 -10.00 -5.41
CA PHE A 22 13.48 -10.83 -4.88
C PHE A 22 12.30 -10.67 -5.82
N GLY A 23 11.91 -11.77 -6.49
CA GLY A 23 10.98 -11.79 -7.61
C GLY A 23 9.74 -10.92 -7.35
N ALA A 24 9.53 -9.92 -8.21
CA ALA A 24 8.37 -9.04 -8.17
C ALA A 24 7.21 -9.65 -8.98
N VAL A 25 5.98 -9.29 -8.64
CA VAL A 25 4.77 -9.54 -9.44
C VAL A 25 4.42 -8.25 -10.15
N ALA A 26 4.26 -8.30 -11.46
CA ALA A 26 3.91 -7.14 -12.27
C ALA A 26 2.46 -7.19 -12.75
N ILE A 27 1.74 -6.08 -12.62
CA ILE A 27 0.39 -5.87 -13.16
C ILE A 27 0.33 -4.48 -13.81
N GLU A 28 -0.15 -4.38 -15.04
CA GLU A 28 -0.27 -3.12 -15.79
C GLU A 28 1.05 -2.30 -15.83
N GLY A 29 2.19 -2.99 -15.88
CA GLY A 29 3.51 -2.35 -15.90
C GLY A 29 4.02 -1.89 -14.53
N VAL A 30 3.26 -2.10 -13.45
CA VAL A 30 3.64 -1.77 -12.08
C VAL A 30 4.15 -3.02 -11.37
N ALA A 31 5.34 -2.94 -10.77
CA ALA A 31 5.95 -4.02 -10.02
C ALA A 31 5.65 -3.89 -8.51
N PHE A 32 5.31 -5.02 -7.89
CA PHE A 32 5.15 -5.19 -6.45
C PHE A 32 6.07 -6.30 -5.96
N GLU A 33 6.85 -6.05 -4.92
CA GLU A 33 7.74 -7.04 -4.33
C GLU A 33 6.92 -8.20 -3.70
N LYS A 34 7.47 -9.41 -3.69
CA LYS A 34 6.79 -10.56 -3.05
C LYS A 34 6.72 -10.48 -1.54
N THR A 35 7.56 -9.65 -0.93
CA THR A 35 7.62 -9.45 0.52
C THR A 35 7.73 -7.97 0.84
N SER A 36 7.16 -7.56 1.99
CA SER A 36 7.28 -6.21 2.53
C SER A 36 7.61 -6.29 4.01
N ARG A 37 8.70 -5.66 4.44
CA ARG A 37 9.07 -5.60 5.85
C ARG A 37 8.41 -4.43 6.53
N VAL A 38 7.66 -4.71 7.61
CA VAL A 38 6.96 -3.71 8.39
C VAL A 38 7.31 -3.90 9.88
N GLY A 39 8.14 -3.01 10.41
CA GLY A 39 8.74 -3.21 11.74
C GLY A 39 9.55 -4.49 11.78
N THR A 40 9.18 -5.40 12.67
CA THR A 40 9.80 -6.74 12.80
C THR A 40 9.08 -7.83 12.01
N ASN A 41 7.99 -7.48 11.29
CA ASN A 41 7.17 -8.44 10.57
C ASN A 41 7.57 -8.50 9.10
N ASP A 42 7.82 -9.70 8.59
CA ASP A 42 7.95 -9.96 7.16
C ASP A 42 6.56 -10.36 6.63
N LEU A 43 5.95 -9.44 5.86
CA LEU A 43 4.66 -9.64 5.22
C LEU A 43 4.87 -10.17 3.80
N HIS A 44 4.04 -11.11 3.38
CA HIS A 44 4.07 -11.70 2.05
C HIS A 44 2.93 -11.19 1.21
N LEU A 45 3.20 -11.01 -0.08
CA LEU A 45 2.20 -10.62 -1.06
C LEU A 45 1.07 -11.65 -1.09
N ARG A 46 -0.15 -11.22 -0.76
CA ARG A 46 -1.35 -12.04 -0.76
C ARG A 46 -2.01 -12.05 -2.12
N GLY A 47 -2.16 -10.86 -2.71
CA GLY A 47 -2.75 -10.69 -4.03
C GLY A 47 -2.47 -9.31 -4.60
N VAL A 48 -2.61 -9.19 -5.94
CA VAL A 48 -2.52 -7.95 -6.69
C VAL A 48 -3.74 -7.80 -7.57
N GLY A 49 -4.27 -6.59 -7.69
CA GLY A 49 -5.47 -6.34 -8.47
C GLY A 49 -5.42 -5.00 -9.21
N LEU A 50 -6.25 -4.89 -10.25
CA LEU A 50 -6.51 -3.66 -10.98
C LEU A 50 -7.92 -3.18 -10.69
N LEU A 51 -8.05 -1.99 -10.12
CA LEU A 51 -9.36 -1.33 -9.99
C LEU A 51 -9.66 -0.52 -11.24
N ARG A 52 -10.86 -0.72 -11.80
CA ARG A 52 -11.38 0.04 -12.94
C ARG A 52 -12.56 0.90 -12.52
N TYR A 53 -12.55 2.15 -12.95
CA TYR A 53 -13.70 3.03 -12.85
C TYR A 53 -14.54 2.92 -14.14
N MET A 54 -15.85 2.79 -14.01
CA MET A 54 -16.78 2.64 -15.14
C MET A 54 -16.36 1.53 -16.13
N TYR A 55 -15.80 0.40 -15.62
CA TYR A 55 -15.35 -0.79 -16.36
C TYR A 55 -14.14 -0.62 -17.30
N PHE A 56 -13.83 0.59 -17.79
CA PHE A 56 -12.80 0.81 -18.81
C PHE A 56 -11.67 1.75 -18.38
N ILE A 57 -11.86 2.61 -17.38
CA ILE A 57 -10.80 3.51 -16.89
C ILE A 57 -10.00 2.79 -15.81
N LYS A 58 -8.71 2.55 -16.06
CA LYS A 58 -7.79 2.00 -15.06
C LYS A 58 -7.55 3.07 -13.98
N ALA A 59 -8.14 2.92 -12.80
CA ALA A 59 -7.99 3.89 -11.73
C ALA A 59 -6.64 3.72 -11.01
N TYR A 60 -6.37 2.52 -10.50
CA TYR A 60 -5.12 2.17 -9.83
C TYR A 60 -4.94 0.64 -9.78
N VAL A 61 -3.71 0.21 -9.54
CA VAL A 61 -3.36 -1.16 -9.15
C VAL A 61 -3.05 -1.21 -7.67
N GLY A 62 -3.37 -2.34 -7.03
CA GLY A 62 -3.14 -2.55 -5.61
C GLY A 62 -2.48 -3.88 -5.31
N ALA A 63 -1.76 -3.92 -4.18
CA ALA A 63 -1.13 -5.11 -3.63
C ALA A 63 -1.40 -5.21 -2.13
N LEU A 64 -1.91 -6.35 -1.68
CA LEU A 64 -2.13 -6.64 -0.27
C LEU A 64 -1.04 -7.56 0.26
N TYR A 65 -0.46 -7.19 1.39
CA TYR A 65 0.54 -7.97 2.12
C TYR A 65 0.01 -8.34 3.49
N MET A 66 0.14 -9.62 3.84
CA MET A 66 -0.25 -10.19 5.13
C MET A 66 0.83 -11.17 5.62
N ARG A 67 0.76 -11.60 6.88
CA ARG A 67 1.64 -12.66 7.35
C ARG A 67 1.27 -13.99 6.65
N PRO A 68 2.24 -14.89 6.39
CA PRO A 68 1.99 -16.15 5.68
C PRO A 68 0.93 -17.06 6.34
N GLN A 69 0.81 -16.98 7.68
CA GLN A 69 -0.13 -17.77 8.46
C GLN A 69 -1.55 -17.19 8.53
N ASP A 70 -1.75 -15.92 8.11
CA ASP A 70 -3.05 -15.28 8.16
C ASP A 70 -3.84 -15.64 6.90
N ASP A 71 -5.09 -15.98 7.04
CA ASP A 71 -6.00 -16.25 5.92
C ASP A 71 -6.81 -15.00 5.50
N ALA A 72 -7.59 -15.11 4.41
CA ALA A 72 -8.38 -14.02 3.90
C ALA A 72 -9.44 -13.51 4.90
N GLY A 73 -10.00 -14.40 5.73
CA GLY A 73 -10.99 -14.05 6.75
C GLY A 73 -10.41 -13.18 7.87
N GLN A 74 -9.09 -13.17 8.02
CA GLN A 74 -8.38 -12.37 9.04
C GLN A 74 -7.92 -11.00 8.51
N ALA A 75 -8.25 -10.65 7.26
CA ALA A 75 -7.76 -9.42 6.64
C ALA A 75 -8.15 -8.13 7.39
N LEU A 76 -9.22 -8.13 8.19
CA LEU A 76 -9.63 -7.02 9.05
C LEU A 76 -9.36 -7.25 10.54
N ALA A 77 -8.81 -8.41 10.93
CA ALA A 77 -8.50 -8.74 12.32
C ALA A 77 -7.29 -7.92 12.85
N MET A 78 -6.95 -8.09 14.13
CA MET A 78 -5.79 -7.47 14.77
C MET A 78 -4.48 -8.16 14.34
N THR A 79 -4.17 -8.10 13.04
CA THR A 79 -3.00 -8.72 12.42
C THR A 79 -2.27 -7.71 11.54
N PRO A 80 -0.93 -7.72 11.50
CA PRO A 80 -0.14 -6.83 10.64
C PRO A 80 -0.54 -7.00 9.19
N ARG A 81 -0.75 -5.89 8.49
CA ARG A 81 -1.06 -5.85 7.05
C ARG A 81 -0.61 -4.56 6.40
N ARG A 82 -0.40 -4.62 5.10
CA ARG A 82 -0.06 -3.47 4.28
C ARG A 82 -0.79 -3.55 2.96
N LEU A 83 -1.40 -2.45 2.55
CA LEU A 83 -2.02 -2.27 1.25
C LEU A 83 -1.26 -1.17 0.51
N GLU A 84 -0.78 -1.45 -0.70
CA GLU A 84 -0.16 -0.48 -1.60
C GLU A 84 -1.08 -0.22 -2.78
N LEU A 85 -1.22 1.05 -3.18
CA LEU A 85 -2.08 1.49 -4.28
C LEU A 85 -1.28 2.46 -5.15
N GLN A 86 -1.02 2.11 -6.42
CA GLN A 86 -0.37 3.00 -7.37
C GLN A 86 -1.36 3.50 -8.40
N TYR A 87 -1.44 4.83 -8.52
CA TYR A 87 -2.46 5.53 -9.29
C TYR A 87 -2.06 5.78 -10.73
N PHE A 88 -3.04 5.70 -11.64
CA PHE A 88 -2.85 6.01 -13.06
C PHE A 88 -3.33 7.42 -13.44
N HIS A 89 -4.03 8.10 -12.53
CA HIS A 89 -4.59 9.44 -12.73
C HIS A 89 -4.28 10.34 -11.54
N ALA A 90 -4.29 11.65 -11.77
CA ALA A 90 -4.25 12.64 -10.71
C ALA A 90 -5.55 12.59 -9.90
N ILE A 91 -5.45 12.61 -8.55
CA ILE A 91 -6.58 12.65 -7.62
C ILE A 91 -6.22 13.65 -6.54
N SER A 92 -7.16 14.53 -6.20
CA SER A 92 -6.93 15.53 -5.15
C SER A 92 -7.03 14.92 -3.75
N ALA A 93 -6.35 15.54 -2.77
CA ALA A 93 -6.47 15.18 -1.36
C ALA A 93 -7.92 15.29 -0.85
N ALA A 94 -8.69 16.25 -1.39
CA ALA A 94 -10.09 16.43 -1.05
C ALA A 94 -10.96 15.25 -1.52
N ASP A 95 -10.75 14.79 -2.76
CA ASP A 95 -11.47 13.62 -3.31
C ASP A 95 -11.15 12.35 -2.52
N PHE A 96 -9.88 12.15 -2.10
CA PHE A 96 -9.52 11.04 -1.22
C PHE A 96 -10.25 11.11 0.12
N ALA A 97 -10.29 12.28 0.75
CA ALA A 97 -10.94 12.46 2.05
C ALA A 97 -12.45 12.21 1.99
N GLU A 98 -13.11 12.69 0.93
CA GLU A 98 -14.53 12.46 0.68
C GLU A 98 -14.83 10.98 0.45
N ALA A 99 -14.12 10.34 -0.48
CA ALA A 99 -14.30 8.92 -0.81
C ALA A 99 -14.01 8.02 0.39
N THR A 100 -12.95 8.30 1.17
CA THR A 100 -12.61 7.57 2.39
C THR A 100 -13.74 7.67 3.41
N THR A 101 -14.24 8.88 3.68
CA THR A 101 -15.33 9.11 4.63
C THR A 101 -16.59 8.34 4.25
N GLN A 102 -16.98 8.42 2.96
CA GLN A 102 -18.15 7.71 2.48
C GLN A 102 -17.97 6.19 2.58
N LYS A 103 -16.85 5.66 2.13
CA LYS A 103 -16.59 4.21 2.14
C LYS A 103 -16.44 3.63 3.55
N VAL A 104 -15.85 4.36 4.48
CA VAL A 104 -15.84 3.96 5.89
C VAL A 104 -17.27 3.88 6.42
N LYS A 105 -18.10 4.90 6.16
CA LYS A 105 -19.50 4.93 6.58
C LYS A 105 -20.31 3.74 6.03
N ASP A 106 -20.02 3.31 4.81
CA ASP A 106 -20.70 2.17 4.18
C ASP A 106 -20.36 0.82 4.87
N ASN A 107 -19.25 0.76 5.60
CA ASN A 107 -18.69 -0.48 6.18
C ASN A 107 -18.79 -0.59 7.70
N VAL A 108 -19.20 0.46 8.40
CA VAL A 108 -19.25 0.45 9.87
C VAL A 108 -20.64 0.87 10.40
N SER A 109 -20.95 0.49 11.63
CA SER A 109 -22.18 0.95 12.29
C SER A 109 -22.11 2.45 12.64
N PRO A 110 -23.25 3.13 12.83
CA PRO A 110 -23.28 4.52 13.27
C PRO A 110 -22.51 4.75 14.58
N GLU A 111 -22.53 3.81 15.52
CA GLU A 111 -21.81 3.88 16.80
C GLU A 111 -20.29 3.82 16.57
N THR A 112 -19.84 2.90 15.71
CA THR A 112 -18.42 2.81 15.32
C THR A 112 -17.98 4.08 14.60
N MET A 113 -18.78 4.59 13.65
CA MET A 113 -18.48 5.84 12.95
C MET A 113 -18.32 7.01 13.92
N ALA A 114 -19.21 7.13 14.92
CA ALA A 114 -19.11 8.16 15.96
C ALA A 114 -17.83 8.02 16.80
N SER A 115 -17.43 6.79 17.13
CA SER A 115 -16.23 6.51 17.95
C SER A 115 -14.90 6.81 17.22
N ILE A 116 -14.87 6.72 15.89
CA ILE A 116 -13.66 6.93 15.08
C ILE A 116 -13.63 8.30 14.40
N GLN A 117 -14.67 9.12 14.50
CA GLN A 117 -14.86 10.34 13.71
C GLN A 117 -13.66 11.31 13.77
N ASP A 118 -13.13 11.58 14.95
CA ASP A 118 -12.00 12.51 15.10
C ASP A 118 -10.69 11.92 14.50
N ARG A 119 -10.49 10.62 14.67
CA ARG A 119 -9.38 9.89 14.06
C ARG A 119 -9.49 9.88 12.54
N LEU A 120 -10.69 9.70 12.00
CA LEU A 120 -10.95 9.75 10.56
C LEU A 120 -10.69 11.14 9.99
N LYS A 121 -11.11 12.21 10.70
CA LYS A 121 -10.80 13.61 10.34
C LYS A 121 -9.30 13.85 10.31
N THR A 122 -8.57 13.37 11.33
CA THR A 122 -7.11 13.50 11.38
C THR A 122 -6.44 12.72 10.26
N PHE A 123 -6.91 11.50 9.97
CA PHE A 123 -6.42 10.69 8.86
C PHE A 123 -6.63 11.38 7.51
N ASN A 124 -7.83 11.91 7.26
CA ASN A 124 -8.16 12.62 6.02
C ASN A 124 -7.29 13.85 5.79
N ALA A 125 -6.83 14.52 6.84
CA ALA A 125 -5.90 15.65 6.75
C ALA A 125 -4.45 15.23 6.34
N LEU A 126 -4.14 13.93 6.39
CA LEU A 126 -2.85 13.42 5.92
C LEU A 126 -2.77 13.34 4.39
N TYR A 127 -3.90 13.22 3.70
CA TYR A 127 -3.89 13.08 2.26
C TYR A 127 -3.19 14.24 1.54
N ARG A 128 -2.56 13.92 0.44
CA ARG A 128 -1.94 14.85 -0.53
C ARG A 128 -2.47 14.55 -1.91
N ASP A 129 -2.43 15.53 -2.80
CA ASP A 129 -2.70 15.29 -4.21
C ASP A 129 -1.70 14.27 -4.76
N VAL A 130 -2.18 13.36 -5.61
CA VAL A 130 -1.34 12.40 -6.31
C VAL A 130 -1.34 12.66 -7.81
N GLN A 131 -0.26 12.26 -8.45
CA GLN A 131 -0.08 12.25 -9.90
C GLN A 131 0.02 10.81 -10.41
N PRO A 132 -0.13 10.57 -11.72
CA PRO A 132 0.12 9.25 -12.30
C PRO A 132 1.51 8.72 -11.90
N GLY A 133 1.54 7.51 -11.36
CA GLY A 133 2.74 6.84 -10.85
C GLY A 133 2.96 6.97 -9.34
N ASP A 134 2.30 7.92 -8.67
CA ASP A 134 2.38 8.03 -7.21
C ASP A 134 1.73 6.80 -6.54
N ARG A 135 2.29 6.43 -5.38
CA ARG A 135 1.89 5.25 -4.62
C ARG A 135 1.59 5.59 -3.17
N TYR A 136 0.35 5.40 -2.75
CA TYR A 136 0.02 5.31 -1.33
C TYR A 136 0.30 3.92 -0.79
N ALA A 137 0.72 3.86 0.48
CA ALA A 137 0.76 2.64 1.26
C ALA A 137 0.08 2.87 2.60
N LEU A 138 -0.86 1.98 2.92
CA LEU A 138 -1.55 1.93 4.21
C LEU A 138 -1.01 0.74 4.98
N THR A 139 -0.40 0.97 6.14
CA THR A 139 0.27 -0.06 6.93
C THR A 139 -0.32 -0.09 8.34
N TYR A 140 -0.81 -1.25 8.76
CA TYR A 140 -1.30 -1.46 10.12
C TYR A 140 -0.39 -2.41 10.90
N LEU A 141 -0.06 -1.99 12.11
CA LEU A 141 0.61 -2.82 13.12
C LEU A 141 -0.21 -2.78 14.42
N PRO A 142 -0.64 -3.93 14.97
CA PRO A 142 -1.32 -4.00 16.26
C PRO A 142 -0.52 -3.26 17.34
N GLY A 143 -1.21 -2.45 18.15
CA GLY A 143 -0.60 -1.63 19.20
C GLY A 143 0.14 -0.38 18.72
N SER A 144 0.47 -0.27 17.41
CA SER A 144 1.10 0.92 16.82
C SER A 144 0.12 1.77 16.04
N GLY A 145 -0.94 1.18 15.47
CA GLY A 145 -1.94 1.86 14.66
C GLY A 145 -1.70 1.78 13.16
N THR A 146 -2.42 2.61 12.41
CA THR A 146 -2.44 2.66 10.94
C THR A 146 -1.63 3.84 10.43
N GLU A 147 -0.59 3.58 9.65
CA GLU A 147 0.28 4.57 9.03
C GLU A 147 -0.06 4.75 7.56
N LEU A 148 -0.15 6.00 7.12
CA LEU A 148 -0.28 6.37 5.71
C LEU A 148 1.07 6.86 5.18
N LEU A 149 1.53 6.29 4.06
CA LEU A 149 2.75 6.71 3.37
C LEU A 149 2.42 7.12 1.93
N LEU A 150 3.12 8.11 1.42
CA LEU A 150 3.12 8.48 -0.01
C LEU A 150 4.54 8.33 -0.56
N ASN A 151 4.70 7.52 -1.60
CA ASN A 151 6.00 7.24 -2.23
C ASN A 151 7.08 6.80 -1.22
N GLY A 152 6.67 6.02 -0.20
CA GLY A 152 7.54 5.54 0.87
C GLY A 152 7.77 6.53 2.02
N GLN A 153 7.33 7.78 1.90
CA GLN A 153 7.44 8.79 2.96
C GLN A 153 6.21 8.74 3.88
N SER A 154 6.41 8.60 5.19
CA SER A 154 5.33 8.63 6.17
C SER A 154 4.68 10.02 6.23
N LEU A 155 3.35 10.04 6.13
CA LEU A 155 2.54 11.25 6.29
C LEU A 155 1.97 11.36 7.70
N GLY A 156 1.82 10.24 8.41
CA GLY A 156 1.32 10.19 9.77
C GLY A 156 0.74 8.84 10.14
N ARG A 157 0.38 8.69 11.41
CA ARG A 157 -0.13 7.46 11.99
C ARG A 157 -1.32 7.72 12.89
N ILE A 158 -2.35 6.90 12.78
CA ILE A 158 -3.59 6.99 13.57
C ILE A 158 -3.68 5.73 14.45
N PRO A 159 -3.88 5.88 15.77
CA PRO A 159 -4.02 4.75 16.68
C PRO A 159 -5.40 4.09 16.58
N GLY A 160 -5.49 2.85 17.08
CA GLY A 160 -6.72 2.09 17.24
C GLY A 160 -6.90 0.98 16.21
N ASP A 161 -7.22 -0.21 16.74
CA ASP A 161 -7.44 -1.41 15.93
C ASP A 161 -8.80 -1.35 15.23
N ASP A 162 -9.80 -0.74 15.89
CA ASP A 162 -11.11 -0.41 15.35
C ASP A 162 -11.02 0.56 14.16
N PHE A 163 -10.17 1.58 14.27
CA PHE A 163 -9.89 2.51 13.18
C PHE A 163 -9.22 1.79 11.99
N ALA A 164 -8.24 0.91 12.28
CA ALA A 164 -7.58 0.12 11.25
C ALA A 164 -8.58 -0.77 10.49
N ALA A 165 -9.44 -1.49 11.22
CA ALA A 165 -10.47 -2.33 10.61
C ALA A 165 -11.40 -1.50 9.71
N ALA A 166 -11.86 -0.33 10.18
CA ALA A 166 -12.76 0.55 9.44
C ALA A 166 -12.14 1.08 8.14
N VAL A 167 -10.88 1.56 8.17
CA VAL A 167 -10.25 2.11 6.97
C VAL A 167 -9.86 1.03 5.97
N PHE A 168 -9.34 -0.12 6.41
CA PHE A 168 -9.04 -1.23 5.50
C PHE A 168 -10.31 -1.85 4.89
N ALA A 169 -11.47 -1.74 5.56
CA ALA A 169 -12.74 -2.21 5.05
C ALA A 169 -13.18 -1.53 3.74
N ILE A 170 -12.65 -0.35 3.41
CA ILE A 170 -12.83 0.31 2.11
C ILE A 170 -12.52 -0.64 0.95
N TRP A 171 -11.50 -1.49 1.10
CA TRP A 171 -11.07 -2.45 0.07
C TRP A 171 -11.36 -3.90 0.44
N LEU A 172 -11.37 -4.25 1.73
CA LEU A 172 -11.39 -5.65 2.20
C LEU A 172 -12.68 -6.00 2.95
N GLY A 173 -13.58 -5.05 3.14
CA GLY A 173 -14.80 -5.18 3.94
C GLY A 173 -15.99 -5.78 3.18
N PRO A 174 -17.15 -5.82 3.84
CA PRO A 174 -18.39 -6.35 3.25
C PRO A 174 -19.00 -5.44 2.18
N ALA A 175 -18.75 -4.11 2.24
CA ALA A 175 -19.18 -3.13 1.24
C ALA A 175 -17.95 -2.44 0.59
N PRO A 176 -17.08 -3.20 -0.11
CA PRO A 176 -15.81 -2.67 -0.60
C PRO A 176 -16.03 -1.68 -1.73
N ILE A 177 -14.98 -0.99 -2.14
CA ILE A 177 -15.03 -0.12 -3.31
C ILE A 177 -15.34 -0.89 -4.60
N ASP A 178 -14.89 -2.17 -4.67
CA ASP A 178 -15.14 -3.10 -5.76
C ASP A 178 -14.92 -4.54 -5.26
N GLU A 179 -15.87 -5.44 -5.51
CA GLU A 179 -15.82 -6.82 -5.00
C GLU A 179 -14.78 -7.67 -5.72
N ASP A 180 -14.64 -7.52 -7.03
CA ASP A 180 -13.64 -8.26 -7.81
C ASP A 180 -12.22 -7.87 -7.42
N PHE A 181 -12.01 -6.58 -7.15
CA PHE A 181 -10.74 -6.07 -6.65
C PHE A 181 -10.43 -6.61 -5.25
N ARG A 182 -11.41 -6.59 -4.32
CA ARG A 182 -11.28 -7.21 -2.98
C ARG A 182 -10.84 -8.67 -3.10
N ASP A 183 -11.56 -9.46 -3.88
CA ASP A 183 -11.34 -10.91 -4.00
C ASP A 183 -9.97 -11.23 -4.60
N THR A 184 -9.52 -10.41 -5.55
CA THR A 184 -8.18 -10.50 -6.12
C THR A 184 -7.10 -10.14 -5.10
N LEU A 185 -7.29 -9.07 -4.29
CA LEU A 185 -6.37 -8.71 -3.21
C LEU A 185 -6.27 -9.80 -2.15
N LEU A 186 -7.39 -10.42 -1.79
CA LEU A 186 -7.45 -11.50 -0.82
C LEU A 186 -6.93 -12.84 -1.35
N GLY A 187 -6.67 -12.95 -2.66
CA GLY A 187 -6.22 -14.18 -3.30
C GLY A 187 -7.26 -15.31 -3.23
N VAL A 188 -8.56 -14.96 -3.27
CA VAL A 188 -9.68 -15.92 -3.27
C VAL A 188 -10.29 -16.10 -4.66
N ARG A 189 -9.70 -15.42 -5.65
CA ARG A 189 -10.03 -15.49 -7.07
C ARG A 189 -8.83 -15.87 -7.91
#